data_ff8059ab3db026f38d8a9a44fc218fb6
#
_entry.id   ff8059ab3db026f38d8a9a44fc218fb6
#
_cell.length_a   1.000
_cell.length_b   1.000
_cell.length_c   1.000
_cell.angle_alpha   90.00
_cell.angle_beta   90.00
_cell.angle_gamma   90.00
#
_symmetry.space_group_name_H-M   'P 1'
#
loop_
_entity.id
_entity.type
_entity.pdbx_description
1 polymer ?
#
loop_
_entity_poly.entity_id
_entity_poly.type
_entity_poly.pdbx_seq_one_letter_code
_entity_poly.pdbx_strand_id
1 'polypeptide(L)'
;MSNTTLMMIKPDAVENGHIGNILQKVLSSGFQIKALKLTQLSLNDAERFYEIHKERAFFNDLVSFMSRGPILVAVLKKKDAVNSFRNLIGSTDPFEAAEGTIRKLYATSIGENAVHGSDSDDNAEIESSFHFAGRERF
;
A
#
# COMPACT_ATOMS: atom_id res chain seq x y z
N MET A 1 -8.42 12.56 14.28
CA MET A 1 -7.41 12.37 13.25
C MET A 1 -6.45 11.27 13.66
N SER A 2 -6.38 10.22 12.88
CA SER A 2 -5.50 9.08 13.20
C SER A 2 -4.07 9.37 12.77
N ASN A 3 -3.13 8.75 13.48
CA ASN A 3 -1.70 8.83 13.15
C ASN A 3 -1.18 7.53 12.53
N THR A 4 -2.07 6.66 12.04
CA THR A 4 -1.67 5.41 11.40
C THR A 4 -2.25 5.29 10.00
N THR A 5 -1.53 4.57 9.14
CA THR A 5 -2.00 4.23 7.80
C THR A 5 -1.50 2.84 7.43
N LEU A 6 -2.16 2.19 6.48
CA LEU A 6 -1.68 0.92 5.94
C LEU A 6 -0.98 1.15 4.62
N MET A 7 0.22 0.60 4.50
CA MET A 7 0.97 0.52 3.24
C MET A 7 0.98 -0.90 2.73
N MET A 8 0.80 -1.06 1.42
CA MET A 8 1.20 -2.31 0.75
C MET A 8 2.21 -1.96 -0.34
N ILE A 9 3.28 -2.75 -0.44
CA ILE A 9 4.15 -2.76 -1.61
C ILE A 9 3.61 -3.85 -2.50
N LYS A 10 3.13 -3.48 -3.68
CA LYS A 10 2.38 -4.36 -4.58
C LYS A 10 3.30 -5.33 -5.31
N PRO A 11 2.74 -6.40 -5.92
CA PRO A 11 3.57 -7.42 -6.57
C PRO A 11 4.55 -6.90 -7.61
N ASP A 12 4.20 -5.87 -8.38
CA ASP A 12 5.08 -5.28 -9.39
C ASP A 12 6.38 -4.73 -8.76
N ALA A 13 6.26 -3.97 -7.69
CA ALA A 13 7.42 -3.40 -7.01
C ALA A 13 8.24 -4.46 -6.29
N VAL A 14 7.59 -5.49 -5.74
CA VAL A 14 8.30 -6.63 -5.13
C VAL A 14 9.09 -7.38 -6.20
N GLU A 15 8.45 -7.70 -7.33
CA GLU A 15 9.09 -8.39 -8.44
C GLU A 15 10.30 -7.62 -8.99
N ASN A 16 10.20 -6.29 -9.02
CA ASN A 16 11.25 -5.42 -9.54
C ASN A 16 12.34 -5.09 -8.50
N GLY A 17 12.25 -5.65 -7.30
CA GLY A 17 13.30 -5.49 -6.28
C GLY A 17 13.31 -4.16 -5.56
N HIS A 18 12.16 -3.48 -5.47
CA HIS A 18 12.08 -2.12 -4.90
C HIS A 18 11.75 -2.06 -3.41
N ILE A 19 11.60 -3.21 -2.72
CA ILE A 19 11.24 -3.23 -1.30
C ILE A 19 12.18 -2.34 -0.48
N GLY A 20 13.47 -2.54 -0.60
CA GLY A 20 14.46 -1.82 0.20
C GLY A 20 14.43 -0.32 -0.04
N ASN A 21 14.36 0.10 -1.29
CA ASN A 21 14.31 1.52 -1.65
C ASN A 21 13.04 2.20 -1.17
N ILE A 22 11.90 1.51 -1.27
CA ILE A 22 10.63 2.05 -0.79
C ILE A 22 10.63 2.19 0.73
N LEU A 23 11.08 1.15 1.46
CA LEU A 23 11.18 1.21 2.92
C LEU A 23 12.12 2.31 3.39
N GLN A 24 13.26 2.46 2.71
CA GLN A 24 14.21 3.53 3.02
C GLN A 24 13.54 4.90 2.90
N LYS A 25 12.81 5.13 1.82
CA LYS A 25 12.12 6.40 1.59
C LYS A 25 11.05 6.67 2.64
N VAL A 26 10.30 5.64 3.02
CA VAL A 26 9.28 5.73 4.07
C VAL A 26 9.92 6.13 5.40
N LEU A 27 10.98 5.44 5.80
CA LEU A 27 11.67 5.71 7.07
C LEU A 27 12.33 7.09 7.06
N SER A 28 12.97 7.47 5.95
CA SER A 28 13.61 8.78 5.81
C SER A 28 12.60 9.93 5.87
N SER A 29 11.33 9.66 5.56
CA SER A 29 10.25 10.65 5.60
C SER A 29 9.60 10.77 6.99
N GLY A 30 10.12 10.08 8.00
CA GLY A 30 9.69 10.22 9.38
C GLY A 30 8.61 9.25 9.83
N PHE A 31 8.25 8.28 9.02
CA PHE A 31 7.30 7.24 9.43
C PHE A 31 7.98 6.21 10.32
N GLN A 32 7.25 5.72 11.32
CA GLN A 32 7.64 4.57 12.14
C GLN A 32 6.88 3.34 11.63
N ILE A 33 7.57 2.21 11.56
CA ILE A 33 6.93 0.94 11.21
C ILE A 33 6.40 0.30 12.49
N LYS A 34 5.10 0.03 12.54
CA LYS A 34 4.41 -0.55 13.70
C LYS A 34 3.98 -2.00 13.48
N ALA A 35 3.97 -2.46 12.25
CA ALA A 35 3.74 -3.86 11.86
C ALA A 35 4.32 -4.04 10.48
N LEU A 36 4.85 -5.23 10.19
CA LEU A 36 5.51 -5.48 8.90
C LEU A 36 5.48 -6.97 8.61
N LYS A 37 5.07 -7.35 7.41
CA LYS A 37 5.23 -8.74 6.96
C LYS A 37 5.23 -8.85 5.44
N LEU A 38 5.93 -9.87 4.96
CA LEU A 38 5.85 -10.32 3.57
C LEU A 38 4.80 -11.43 3.51
N THR A 39 3.84 -11.32 2.60
CA THR A 39 2.75 -12.28 2.47
C THR A 39 2.28 -12.33 1.03
N GLN A 40 1.37 -13.24 0.72
CA GLN A 40 0.72 -13.29 -0.56
C GLN A 40 -0.77 -13.46 -0.35
N LEU A 41 -1.59 -12.60 -0.96
CA LEU A 41 -3.03 -12.73 -0.91
C LEU A 41 -3.46 -13.89 -1.83
N SER A 42 -4.41 -14.70 -1.34
CA SER A 42 -5.15 -15.57 -2.24
C SER A 42 -6.09 -14.72 -3.09
N LEU A 43 -6.62 -15.26 -4.17
CA LEU A 43 -7.61 -14.54 -4.96
C LEU A 43 -8.81 -14.13 -4.08
N ASN A 44 -9.28 -15.04 -3.22
CA ASN A 44 -10.38 -14.76 -2.31
C ASN A 44 -10.05 -13.64 -1.32
N ASP A 45 -8.84 -13.62 -0.77
CA ASP A 45 -8.40 -12.54 0.12
C ASP A 45 -8.33 -11.20 -0.60
N ALA A 46 -7.85 -11.19 -1.84
CA ALA A 46 -7.80 -9.97 -2.64
C ALA A 46 -9.22 -9.44 -2.93
N GLU A 47 -10.15 -10.34 -3.26
CA GLU A 47 -11.56 -9.98 -3.47
C GLU A 47 -12.16 -9.35 -2.22
N ARG A 48 -11.88 -9.91 -1.05
CA ARG A 48 -12.37 -9.39 0.23
C ARG A 48 -11.76 -8.03 0.57
N PHE A 49 -10.46 -7.89 0.36
CA PHE A 49 -9.79 -6.62 0.65
C PHE A 49 -10.32 -5.47 -0.21
N TYR A 50 -10.59 -5.75 -1.48
CA TYR A 50 -11.07 -4.74 -2.44
C TYR A 50 -12.59 -4.80 -2.67
N GLU A 51 -13.35 -5.38 -1.74
CA GLU A 51 -14.80 -5.59 -1.87
C GLU A 51 -15.57 -4.32 -2.19
N ILE A 52 -15.14 -3.16 -1.67
CA ILE A 52 -15.78 -1.88 -1.96
C ILE A 52 -15.71 -1.50 -3.45
N HIS A 53 -14.85 -2.15 -4.22
CA HIS A 53 -14.68 -1.92 -5.65
C HIS A 53 -15.28 -3.02 -6.52
N LYS A 54 -16.03 -3.96 -5.95
CA LYS A 54 -16.50 -5.17 -6.66
C LYS A 54 -17.35 -4.88 -7.89
N GLU A 55 -18.02 -3.73 -7.94
CA GLU A 55 -18.86 -3.32 -9.08
C GLU A 55 -18.06 -2.53 -10.14
N ARG A 56 -16.80 -2.24 -9.89
CA ARG A 56 -15.96 -1.50 -10.84
C ARG A 56 -15.45 -2.41 -11.94
N ALA A 57 -15.32 -1.84 -13.16
CA ALA A 57 -14.84 -2.59 -14.32
C ALA A 57 -13.41 -3.15 -14.10
N PHE A 58 -12.57 -2.44 -13.32
CA PHE A 58 -11.20 -2.86 -13.06
C PHE A 58 -11.06 -3.92 -11.96
N PHE A 59 -12.15 -4.32 -11.29
CA PHE A 59 -12.07 -5.19 -10.11
C PHE A 59 -11.35 -6.51 -10.38
N ASN A 60 -11.73 -7.21 -11.46
CA ASN A 60 -11.13 -8.52 -11.77
C ASN A 60 -9.63 -8.41 -12.07
N ASP A 61 -9.22 -7.39 -12.81
CA ASP A 61 -7.81 -7.16 -13.10
C ASP A 61 -7.04 -6.82 -11.83
N LEU A 62 -7.63 -5.99 -10.94
CA LEU A 62 -7.02 -5.60 -9.68
C LEU A 62 -6.79 -6.81 -8.76
N VAL A 63 -7.81 -7.66 -8.56
CA VAL A 63 -7.66 -8.80 -7.67
C VAL A 63 -6.72 -9.85 -8.22
N SER A 64 -6.70 -10.06 -9.54
CA SER A 64 -5.73 -10.95 -10.19
C SER A 64 -4.31 -10.42 -10.01
N PHE A 65 -4.11 -9.13 -10.21
CA PHE A 65 -2.81 -8.49 -10.02
C PHE A 65 -2.33 -8.60 -8.57
N MET A 66 -3.19 -8.26 -7.60
CA MET A 66 -2.79 -8.24 -6.18
C MET A 66 -2.53 -9.63 -5.60
N SER A 67 -3.06 -10.68 -6.21
CA SER A 67 -2.85 -12.07 -5.76
C SER A 67 -1.76 -12.82 -6.55
N ARG A 68 -1.16 -12.20 -7.55
CA ARG A 68 -0.23 -12.91 -8.44
C ARG A 68 1.13 -13.24 -7.82
N GLY A 69 1.50 -12.56 -6.75
CA GLY A 69 2.80 -12.77 -6.11
C GLY A 69 2.85 -12.13 -4.74
N PRO A 70 4.00 -12.26 -4.06
CA PRO A 70 4.17 -11.68 -2.73
C PRO A 70 4.02 -10.16 -2.72
N ILE A 71 3.49 -9.68 -1.60
CA ILE A 71 3.38 -8.25 -1.27
C ILE A 71 4.01 -8.02 0.09
N LEU A 72 4.43 -6.79 0.35
CA LEU A 72 4.87 -6.39 1.68
C LEU A 72 3.81 -5.47 2.28
N VAL A 73 3.38 -5.77 3.51
CA VAL A 73 2.33 -5.01 4.20
C VAL A 73 2.92 -4.40 5.45
N ALA A 74 2.59 -3.15 5.73
CA ALA A 74 3.07 -2.45 6.91
C ALA A 74 2.01 -1.50 7.48
N VAL A 75 1.95 -1.44 8.81
CA VAL A 75 1.25 -0.35 9.50
C VAL A 75 2.29 0.71 9.82
N LEU A 76 2.04 1.93 9.38
CA LEU A 76 2.95 3.06 9.53
C LEU A 76 2.34 4.09 10.47
N LYS A 77 3.19 4.73 11.27
CA LYS A 77 2.76 5.80 12.19
C LYS A 77 3.53 7.08 11.92
N LYS A 78 2.77 8.16 11.81
CA LYS A 78 3.25 9.54 11.71
C LYS A 78 2.07 10.47 11.94
N LYS A 79 2.32 11.69 12.40
CA LYS A 79 1.25 12.67 12.52
C LYS A 79 0.54 12.83 11.16
N ASP A 80 -0.80 12.77 11.16
CA ASP A 80 -1.63 12.83 9.96
C ASP A 80 -1.17 11.82 8.91
N ALA A 81 -1.01 10.57 9.33
CA ALA A 81 -0.36 9.52 8.55
C ALA A 81 -0.99 9.27 7.18
N VAL A 82 -2.33 9.26 7.10
CA VAL A 82 -3.01 9.00 5.82
C VAL A 82 -2.63 10.04 4.78
N ASN A 83 -2.77 11.32 5.10
CA ASN A 83 -2.45 12.40 4.16
C ASN A 83 -0.95 12.48 3.89
N SER A 84 -0.13 12.36 4.93
CA SER A 84 1.33 12.39 4.79
C SER A 84 1.83 11.27 3.87
N PHE A 85 1.28 10.07 4.02
CA PHE A 85 1.69 8.94 3.19
C PHE A 85 1.18 9.06 1.75
N ARG A 86 -0.04 9.55 1.57
CA ARG A 86 -0.57 9.77 0.21
C ARG A 86 0.27 10.81 -0.54
N ASN A 87 0.76 11.83 0.15
CA ASN A 87 1.68 12.80 -0.45
C ASN A 87 3.03 12.16 -0.82
N LEU A 88 3.53 11.26 0.03
CA LEU A 88 4.80 10.58 -0.22
C LEU A 88 4.72 9.64 -1.42
N ILE A 89 3.61 8.91 -1.58
CA ILE A 89 3.46 7.96 -2.68
C ILE A 89 3.11 8.62 -4.01
N GLY A 90 2.41 9.74 -3.98
CA GLY A 90 2.08 10.50 -5.19
C GLY A 90 0.79 10.06 -5.86
N SER A 91 0.50 10.67 -7.01
CA SER A 91 -0.69 10.39 -7.81
C SER A 91 -0.76 8.92 -8.22
N THR A 92 -1.99 8.40 -8.33
CA THR A 92 -2.28 7.04 -8.82
C THR A 92 -1.64 6.78 -10.17
N ASP A 93 -1.63 7.77 -11.05
CA ASP A 93 -0.92 7.70 -12.34
C ASP A 93 0.52 8.15 -12.12
N PRO A 94 1.52 7.27 -12.34
CA PRO A 94 2.92 7.65 -12.14
C PRO A 94 3.41 8.76 -13.07
N PHE A 95 2.78 8.92 -14.23
CA PHE A 95 3.14 10.00 -15.15
C PHE A 95 2.67 11.37 -14.65
N GLU A 96 1.63 11.39 -13.81
CA GLU A 96 1.10 12.60 -13.17
C GLU A 96 1.74 12.85 -11.79
N ALA A 97 2.43 11.85 -11.24
CA ALA A 97 3.01 11.96 -9.91
C ALA A 97 4.17 12.95 -9.88
N ALA A 98 4.27 13.69 -8.78
CA ALA A 98 5.35 14.66 -8.61
C ALA A 98 6.71 13.97 -8.48
N GLU A 99 7.76 14.69 -8.88
CA GLU A 99 9.12 14.19 -8.73
C GLU A 99 9.43 13.83 -7.29
N GLY A 100 10.14 12.72 -7.09
CA GLY A 100 10.54 12.24 -5.77
C GLY A 100 9.50 11.40 -5.06
N THR A 101 8.28 11.29 -5.57
CA THR A 101 7.27 10.40 -4.99
C THR A 101 7.57 8.95 -5.34
N ILE A 102 7.08 8.03 -4.50
CA ILE A 102 7.32 6.60 -4.69
C ILE A 102 6.78 6.13 -6.05
N ARG A 103 5.58 6.55 -6.43
CA ARG A 103 5.02 6.14 -7.71
C ARG A 103 5.79 6.70 -8.90
N LYS A 104 6.27 7.94 -8.80
CA LYS A 104 7.11 8.51 -9.88
C LYS A 104 8.38 7.72 -10.07
N LEU A 105 9.00 7.28 -8.95
CA LEU A 105 10.27 6.56 -9.00
C LEU A 105 10.13 5.09 -9.40
N TYR A 106 9.06 4.41 -8.96
CA TYR A 106 8.99 2.95 -9.00
C TYR A 106 7.78 2.36 -9.68
N ALA A 107 6.76 3.12 -9.98
CA ALA A 107 5.56 2.63 -10.67
C ALA A 107 5.74 2.70 -12.19
N THR A 108 5.07 1.78 -12.89
CA THR A 108 5.15 1.71 -14.36
C THR A 108 3.87 2.17 -15.05
N SER A 109 2.72 2.03 -14.39
CA SER A 109 1.42 2.40 -14.97
C SER A 109 0.40 2.62 -13.86
N ILE A 110 -0.79 3.05 -14.22
CA ILE A 110 -1.91 3.19 -13.25
C ILE A 110 -2.24 1.84 -12.63
N GLY A 111 -2.26 0.76 -13.43
CA GLY A 111 -2.58 -0.58 -12.97
C GLY A 111 -1.46 -1.22 -12.15
N GLU A 112 -0.19 -0.92 -12.48
CA GLU A 112 0.98 -1.40 -11.76
C GLU A 112 1.71 -0.20 -11.17
N ASN A 113 1.15 0.31 -10.06
CA ASN A 113 1.59 1.58 -9.49
C ASN A 113 2.33 1.46 -8.16
N ALA A 114 2.95 0.34 -7.93
CA ALA A 114 3.94 0.02 -6.90
C ALA A 114 3.41 -0.08 -5.48
N VAL A 115 2.57 0.82 -5.02
CA VAL A 115 2.18 0.89 -3.61
C VAL A 115 0.71 1.24 -3.44
N HIS A 116 0.20 0.85 -2.27
CA HIS A 116 -1.12 1.23 -1.77
C HIS A 116 -0.94 2.02 -0.48
N GLY A 117 -1.72 3.06 -0.30
CA GLY A 117 -1.89 3.76 0.97
C GLY A 117 -3.37 3.94 1.24
N SER A 118 -3.76 3.83 2.51
CA SER A 118 -5.16 4.02 2.90
C SER A 118 -5.64 5.42 2.52
N ASP A 119 -6.92 5.55 2.17
CA ASP A 119 -7.49 6.81 1.72
C ASP A 119 -8.24 7.58 2.82
N SER A 120 -8.43 6.95 3.98
CA SER A 120 -9.09 7.58 5.14
C SER A 120 -8.65 6.90 6.42
N ASP A 121 -8.86 7.57 7.56
CA ASP A 121 -8.56 7.00 8.87
C ASP A 121 -9.38 5.73 9.13
N ASP A 122 -10.66 5.73 8.76
CA ASP A 122 -11.52 4.56 8.93
C ASP A 122 -11.02 3.38 8.11
N ASN A 123 -10.67 3.62 6.85
CA ASN A 123 -10.15 2.55 5.98
C ASN A 123 -8.77 2.08 6.44
N ALA A 124 -7.94 2.97 7.00
CA ALA A 124 -6.65 2.57 7.56
C ALA A 124 -6.83 1.53 8.67
N GLU A 125 -7.80 1.71 9.55
CA GLU A 125 -8.05 0.74 10.62
C GLU A 125 -8.62 -0.57 10.08
N ILE A 126 -9.57 -0.50 9.17
CA ILE A 126 -10.15 -1.70 8.54
C ILE A 126 -9.07 -2.51 7.81
N GLU A 127 -8.24 -1.83 7.04
CA GLU A 127 -7.18 -2.46 6.25
C GLU A 127 -6.08 -3.05 7.15
N SER A 128 -5.71 -2.33 8.21
CA SER A 128 -4.73 -2.80 9.16
C SER A 128 -5.22 -4.06 9.89
N SER A 129 -6.48 -4.07 10.29
CA SER A 129 -7.09 -5.23 10.96
C SER A 129 -7.26 -6.42 10.02
N PHE A 130 -7.42 -6.17 8.73
CA PHE A 130 -7.46 -7.24 7.72
C PHE A 130 -6.14 -8.02 7.69
N HIS A 131 -5.03 -7.29 7.76
CA HIS A 131 -3.69 -7.89 7.59
C HIS A 131 -3.02 -8.33 8.90
N PHE A 132 -3.32 -7.67 10.03
CA PHE A 132 -2.58 -7.89 11.27
C PHE A 132 -3.49 -8.17 12.45
N ALA A 133 -3.13 -9.19 13.24
CA ALA A 133 -3.71 -9.37 14.57
C ALA A 133 -3.20 -8.26 15.51
N GLY A 134 -3.93 -8.00 16.59
CA GLY A 134 -3.53 -6.95 17.55
C GLY A 134 -2.12 -7.13 18.10
N ARG A 135 -1.71 -8.39 18.36
CA ARG A 135 -0.36 -8.68 18.90
C ARG A 135 0.76 -8.46 17.88
N GLU A 136 0.43 -8.29 16.61
CA GLU A 136 1.40 -8.03 15.54
C GLU A 136 1.64 -6.53 15.31
N ARG A 137 0.89 -5.70 16.02
CA ARG A 137 0.95 -4.24 15.89
C ARG A 137 1.59 -3.64 17.13
N PHE A 138 2.67 -2.93 16.96
CA PHE A 138 3.46 -2.35 18.04
C PHE A 138 3.30 -0.83 18.11
#